data_48de55ebb087bc2404c3383b4e9ce8a8
#
_entry.id   48de55ebb087bc2404c3383b4e9ce8a8
#
_cell.length_a   1.000
_cell.length_b   1.000
_cell.length_c   1.000
_cell.angle_alpha   90.00
_cell.angle_beta   90.00
_cell.angle_gamma   90.00
#
_symmetry.space_group_name_H-M   'P 1'
#
loop_
_entity.id
_entity.type
_entity.pdbx_description
1 polymer ?
#
loop_
_entity_poly.entity_id
_entity_poly.type
_entity_poly.pdbx_seq_one_letter_code
_entity_poly.pdbx_strand_id
1 'polypeptide(L)'
;MRGWLLDTNVVSELRRPKPNHDVVNFVAGQSGDDLYVTEITFAEIVYGIEQLSDPARRADLQSWLDNMLRPLFAGRALAITEDVVVRWKTMIVEGRKRRHTFGQPDLFIAAIASLQDLIVVTRDIDEFVEARVPVFDPWTRKFYRHGNETLMRPPVTLEAISKL
;
A
#
# COMPACT_ATOMS: atom_id res chain seq x y z
N MET A 1 -6.23 2.60 -14.43
CA MET A 1 -5.45 2.27 -13.21
C MET A 1 -4.40 1.24 -13.58
N ARG A 2 -3.15 1.52 -13.22
CA ARG A 2 -1.98 0.79 -13.72
C ARG A 2 -1.64 -0.44 -12.88
N GLY A 3 -2.01 -0.47 -11.59
CA GLY A 3 -1.65 -1.55 -10.68
C GLY A 3 -2.07 -1.29 -9.24
N TRP A 4 -1.52 -2.09 -8.35
CA TRP A 4 -1.81 -2.14 -6.92
C TRP A 4 -0.60 -1.71 -6.11
N LEU A 5 -0.73 -0.69 -5.29
CA LEU A 5 0.31 -0.24 -4.35
C LEU A 5 0.04 -0.84 -2.97
N LEU A 6 0.82 -1.86 -2.61
CA LEU A 6 0.65 -2.56 -1.33
C LEU A 6 1.23 -1.71 -0.20
N ASP A 7 0.40 -1.37 0.76
CA ASP A 7 0.82 -0.73 2.00
C ASP A 7 1.52 -1.73 2.93
N THR A 8 2.27 -1.24 3.89
CA THR A 8 3.07 -2.04 4.83
C THR A 8 2.22 -3.07 5.57
N ASN A 9 0.99 -2.73 5.97
CA ASN A 9 0.11 -3.66 6.67
C ASN A 9 -0.26 -4.90 5.83
N VAL A 10 -0.38 -4.75 4.51
CA VAL A 10 -0.63 -5.88 3.59
C VAL A 10 0.60 -6.77 3.50
N VAL A 11 1.79 -6.18 3.26
CA VAL A 11 3.06 -6.92 3.15
C VAL A 11 3.36 -7.67 4.46
N SER A 12 3.15 -7.02 5.61
CA SER A 12 3.34 -7.61 6.92
C SER A 12 2.34 -8.74 7.20
N GLU A 13 1.10 -8.64 6.74
CA GLU A 13 0.09 -9.69 6.87
C GLU A 13 0.53 -10.98 6.19
N LEU A 14 1.10 -10.88 4.99
CA LEU A 14 1.58 -12.06 4.24
C LEU A 14 2.70 -12.84 4.97
N ARG A 15 3.43 -12.19 5.88
CA ARG A 15 4.51 -12.81 6.68
C ARG A 15 4.02 -13.42 8.00
N ARG A 16 2.76 -13.20 8.38
CA ARG A 16 2.21 -13.75 9.63
C ARG A 16 2.12 -15.28 9.57
N PRO A 17 2.28 -15.98 10.69
CA PRO A 17 2.12 -17.44 10.75
C PRO A 17 0.73 -17.92 10.30
N LYS A 18 -0.31 -17.12 10.57
CA LYS A 18 -1.69 -17.36 10.16
C LYS A 18 -2.24 -16.09 9.49
N PRO A 19 -1.90 -15.85 8.22
CA PRO A 19 -2.35 -14.66 7.51
C PRO A 19 -3.85 -14.74 7.19
N ASN A 20 -4.45 -13.58 7.01
CA ASN A 20 -5.85 -13.48 6.58
C ASN A 20 -6.02 -14.08 5.18
N HIS A 21 -6.99 -14.98 5.01
CA HIS A 21 -7.24 -15.69 3.76
C HIS A 21 -7.60 -14.77 2.59
N ASP A 22 -8.42 -13.75 2.82
CA ASP A 22 -8.86 -12.84 1.76
C ASP A 22 -7.69 -11.99 1.26
N VAL A 23 -6.77 -11.57 2.16
CA VAL A 23 -5.55 -10.85 1.80
C VAL A 23 -4.62 -11.73 0.96
N VAL A 24 -4.37 -12.96 1.40
CA VAL A 24 -3.51 -13.91 0.67
C VAL A 24 -4.08 -14.21 -0.71
N ASN A 25 -5.38 -14.52 -0.79
CA ASN A 25 -6.05 -14.84 -2.05
C ASN A 25 -6.05 -13.66 -3.01
N PHE A 26 -6.25 -12.43 -2.49
CA PHE A 26 -6.19 -11.23 -3.31
C PHE A 26 -4.80 -11.07 -3.93
N VAL A 27 -3.75 -11.07 -3.12
CA VAL A 27 -2.36 -10.86 -3.62
C VAL A 27 -1.93 -11.98 -4.56
N ALA A 28 -2.21 -13.23 -4.21
CA ALA A 28 -1.89 -14.40 -5.05
C ALA A 28 -2.64 -14.40 -6.39
N GLY A 29 -3.79 -13.76 -6.46
CA GLY A 29 -4.59 -13.64 -7.67
C GLY A 29 -4.14 -12.55 -8.64
N GLN A 30 -3.18 -11.70 -8.25
CA GLN A 30 -2.67 -10.62 -9.10
C GLN A 30 -1.44 -11.06 -9.89
N SER A 31 -1.24 -10.44 -11.07
CA SER A 31 0.05 -10.51 -11.74
C SER A 31 1.13 -9.82 -10.88
N GLY A 32 2.30 -10.45 -10.74
CA GLY A 32 3.42 -9.84 -10.02
C GLY A 32 3.82 -8.48 -10.61
N ASP A 33 3.67 -8.29 -11.91
CA ASP A 33 4.00 -7.06 -12.60
C ASP A 33 3.05 -5.90 -12.27
N ASP A 34 1.87 -6.20 -11.77
CA ASP A 34 0.87 -5.21 -11.34
C ASP A 34 0.99 -4.83 -9.86
N LEU A 35 1.89 -5.50 -9.10
CA LEU A 35 2.10 -5.25 -7.68
C LEU A 35 3.29 -4.33 -7.44
N TYR A 36 3.08 -3.25 -6.71
CA TYR A 36 4.05 -2.23 -6.35
C TYR A 36 4.12 -2.07 -4.83
N VAL A 37 5.27 -1.61 -4.34
CA VAL A 37 5.47 -1.12 -2.97
C VAL A 37 6.17 0.23 -3.01
N THR A 38 6.33 0.88 -1.87
CA THR A 38 7.16 2.08 -1.76
C THR A 38 8.42 1.80 -0.95
N GLU A 39 9.43 2.65 -1.08
CA GLU A 39 10.60 2.65 -0.20
C GLU A 39 10.20 2.93 1.26
N ILE A 40 9.08 3.62 1.50
CA ILE A 40 8.50 3.82 2.83
C ILE A 40 8.17 2.47 3.47
N THR A 41 7.54 1.56 2.72
CA THR A 41 7.23 0.20 3.21
C THR A 41 8.49 -0.54 3.63
N PHE A 42 9.57 -0.47 2.85
CA PHE A 42 10.84 -1.07 3.25
C PHE A 42 11.43 -0.40 4.51
N ALA A 43 11.39 0.92 4.58
CA ALA A 43 11.87 1.66 5.75
C ALA A 43 11.10 1.30 7.03
N GLU A 44 9.76 1.18 6.95
CA GLU A 44 8.93 0.77 8.08
C GLU A 44 9.22 -0.67 8.52
N ILE A 45 9.46 -1.57 7.58
CA ILE A 45 9.86 -2.96 7.88
C ILE A 45 11.23 -2.99 8.56
N VAL A 46 12.22 -2.27 8.01
CA VAL A 46 13.57 -2.15 8.62
C VAL A 46 13.47 -1.62 10.05
N TYR A 47 12.73 -0.52 10.24
CA TYR A 47 12.52 0.06 11.56
C TYR A 47 11.86 -0.94 12.52
N GLY A 48 10.83 -1.65 12.07
CA GLY A 48 10.16 -2.68 12.86
C GLY A 48 11.11 -3.83 13.26
N ILE A 49 12.00 -4.26 12.37
CA ILE A 49 13.02 -5.27 12.65
C ILE A 49 14.01 -4.77 13.71
N GLU A 50 14.45 -3.51 13.61
CA GLU A 50 15.37 -2.91 14.57
C GLU A 50 14.80 -2.82 15.99
N GLN A 51 13.46 -2.74 16.14
CA GLN A 51 12.78 -2.71 17.44
C GLN A 51 12.69 -4.09 18.11
N LEU A 52 12.98 -5.18 17.40
CA LEU A 52 12.93 -6.52 17.97
C LEU A 52 14.09 -6.78 18.92
N SER A 53 13.79 -7.29 20.11
CA SER A 53 14.79 -7.69 21.09
C SER A 53 15.38 -9.09 20.84
N ASP A 54 14.62 -10.00 20.19
CA ASP A 54 15.06 -11.35 19.87
C ASP A 54 16.00 -11.35 18.65
N PRO A 55 17.31 -11.69 18.82
CA PRO A 55 18.28 -11.69 17.72
C PRO A 55 17.94 -12.70 16.61
N ALA A 56 17.41 -13.87 16.97
CA ALA A 56 17.06 -14.92 15.99
C ALA A 56 15.92 -14.46 15.08
N ARG A 57 14.86 -13.89 15.66
CA ARG A 57 13.73 -13.34 14.90
C ARG A 57 14.14 -12.15 14.05
N ARG A 58 15.00 -11.28 14.59
CA ARG A 58 15.57 -10.16 13.85
C ARG A 58 16.33 -10.63 12.61
N ALA A 59 17.22 -11.62 12.75
CA ALA A 59 17.97 -12.19 11.65
C ALA A 59 17.08 -12.86 10.59
N ASP A 60 16.05 -13.60 11.03
CA ASP A 60 15.08 -14.23 10.12
C ASP A 60 14.31 -13.22 9.29
N LEU A 61 13.79 -12.16 9.91
CA LEU A 61 13.08 -11.11 9.19
C LEU A 61 13.99 -10.26 8.30
N GLN A 62 15.22 -10.01 8.71
CA GLN A 62 16.20 -9.32 7.86
C GLN A 62 16.53 -10.17 6.62
N SER A 63 16.72 -11.47 6.79
CA SER A 63 16.94 -12.39 5.68
C SER A 63 15.75 -12.43 4.70
N TRP A 64 14.54 -12.49 5.24
CA TRP A 64 13.32 -12.42 4.43
C TRP A 64 13.23 -11.10 3.63
N LEU A 65 13.51 -9.97 4.27
CA LEU A 65 13.49 -8.66 3.61
C LEU A 65 14.50 -8.61 2.45
N ASP A 66 15.75 -9.01 2.70
CA ASP A 66 16.85 -8.82 1.74
C ASP A 66 16.85 -9.87 0.63
N ASN A 67 16.46 -11.12 0.94
CA ASN A 67 16.56 -12.23 0.01
C ASN A 67 15.25 -12.62 -0.67
N MET A 68 14.10 -12.15 -0.18
CA MET A 68 12.79 -12.44 -0.73
C MET A 68 12.01 -11.19 -1.12
N LEU A 69 11.77 -10.28 -0.19
CA LEU A 69 10.86 -9.15 -0.43
C LEU A 69 11.47 -8.13 -1.41
N ARG A 70 12.69 -7.67 -1.17
CA ARG A 70 13.35 -6.69 -2.06
C ARG A 70 13.52 -7.23 -3.48
N PRO A 71 14.00 -8.48 -3.71
CA PRO A 71 14.05 -9.04 -5.06
C PRO A 71 12.69 -9.18 -5.73
N LEU A 72 11.64 -9.55 -4.97
CA LEU A 72 10.28 -9.68 -5.50
C LEU A 72 9.77 -8.37 -6.11
N PHE A 73 10.11 -7.23 -5.50
CA PHE A 73 9.71 -5.90 -5.96
C PHE A 73 10.81 -5.14 -6.70
N ALA A 74 11.84 -5.81 -7.19
CA ALA A 74 12.89 -5.17 -7.97
C ALA A 74 12.28 -4.42 -9.18
N GLY A 75 12.59 -3.11 -9.30
CA GLY A 75 12.02 -2.22 -10.31
C GLY A 75 10.57 -1.76 -10.05
N ARG A 76 9.93 -2.24 -8.95
CA ARG A 76 8.55 -1.89 -8.56
C ARG A 76 8.44 -1.36 -7.12
N ALA A 77 9.56 -1.02 -6.51
CA ALA A 77 9.64 -0.25 -5.27
C ALA A 77 9.78 1.24 -5.62
N LEU A 78 8.74 2.00 -5.33
CA LEU A 78 8.62 3.40 -5.76
C LEU A 78 9.24 4.36 -4.73
N ALA A 79 10.10 5.26 -5.21
CA ALA A 79 10.83 6.21 -4.39
C ALA A 79 10.03 7.49 -4.11
N ILE A 80 10.47 8.24 -3.08
CA ILE A 80 10.03 9.62 -2.85
C ILE A 80 10.89 10.53 -3.72
N THR A 81 10.36 10.91 -4.87
CA THR A 81 10.99 11.83 -5.82
C THR A 81 10.59 13.28 -5.57
N GLU A 82 11.19 14.23 -6.29
CA GLU A 82 10.80 15.63 -6.26
C GLU A 82 9.30 15.81 -6.58
N ASP A 83 8.81 15.14 -7.62
CA ASP A 83 7.38 15.20 -8.00
C ASP A 83 6.46 14.68 -6.90
N VAL A 84 6.88 13.63 -6.21
CA VAL A 84 6.13 13.10 -5.05
C VAL A 84 6.04 14.13 -3.93
N VAL A 85 7.14 14.84 -3.64
CA VAL A 85 7.15 15.89 -2.61
C VAL A 85 6.25 17.07 -3.01
N VAL A 86 6.27 17.47 -4.27
CA VAL A 86 5.38 18.53 -4.79
C VAL A 86 3.92 18.10 -4.68
N ARG A 87 3.59 16.88 -5.10
CA ARG A 87 2.23 16.34 -4.99
C ARG A 87 1.78 16.23 -3.53
N TRP A 88 2.63 15.74 -2.66
CA TRP A 88 2.40 15.68 -1.22
C TRP A 88 2.04 17.05 -0.62
N LYS A 89 2.82 18.10 -0.94
CA LYS A 89 2.53 19.47 -0.48
C LYS A 89 1.17 19.98 -1.00
N THR A 90 0.85 19.68 -2.26
CA THR A 90 -0.45 20.02 -2.85
C THR A 90 -1.60 19.35 -2.09
N MET A 91 -1.47 18.07 -1.76
CA MET A 91 -2.47 17.33 -0.98
C MET A 91 -2.66 17.91 0.43
N ILE A 92 -1.59 18.36 1.09
CA ILE A 92 -1.68 19.06 2.40
C ILE A 92 -2.55 20.30 2.27
N VAL A 93 -2.32 21.13 1.25
CA VAL A 93 -3.09 22.37 1.03
C VAL A 93 -4.56 22.05 0.73
N GLU A 94 -4.82 21.06 -0.12
CA GLU A 94 -6.18 20.60 -0.43
C GLU A 94 -6.89 20.04 0.82
N GLY A 95 -6.19 19.29 1.67
CA GLY A 95 -6.71 18.80 2.94
C GLY A 95 -7.09 19.94 3.90
N ARG A 96 -6.22 20.91 4.07
CA ARG A 96 -6.49 22.10 4.93
C ARG A 96 -7.74 22.85 4.49
N LYS A 97 -7.98 23.00 3.19
CA LYS A 97 -9.21 23.63 2.66
C LYS A 97 -10.47 22.85 3.07
N ARG A 98 -10.35 21.54 3.28
CA ARG A 98 -11.43 20.67 3.78
C ARG A 98 -11.40 20.50 5.30
N ARG A 99 -10.56 21.25 6.02
CA ARG A 99 -10.34 21.14 7.47
C ARG A 99 -9.81 19.76 7.91
N HIS A 100 -9.04 19.11 7.03
CA HIS A 100 -8.38 17.83 7.32
C HIS A 100 -6.87 18.01 7.44
N THR A 101 -6.27 17.39 8.47
CA THR A 101 -4.82 17.31 8.67
C THR A 101 -4.38 15.88 8.45
N PHE A 102 -3.56 15.66 7.43
CA PHE A 102 -3.07 14.33 7.08
C PHE A 102 -1.98 13.84 8.04
N GLY A 103 -2.01 12.52 8.32
CA GLY A 103 -0.93 11.82 8.97
C GLY A 103 0.26 11.52 8.03
N GLN A 104 1.40 11.28 8.64
CA GLN A 104 2.62 10.83 7.96
C GLN A 104 2.91 9.38 8.38
N PRO A 105 3.39 8.49 7.53
CA PRO A 105 3.82 8.67 6.13
C PRO A 105 2.75 8.43 5.05
N ASP A 106 1.50 8.11 5.43
CA ASP A 106 0.43 7.68 4.49
C ASP A 106 0.20 8.66 3.36
N LEU A 107 0.34 9.96 3.63
CA LEU A 107 0.17 10.97 2.58
C LEU A 107 1.26 10.91 1.50
N PHE A 108 2.49 10.46 1.81
CA PHE A 108 3.50 10.20 0.79
C PHE A 108 3.11 9.01 -0.09
N ILE A 109 2.57 7.95 0.50
CA ILE A 109 2.06 6.78 -0.23
C ILE A 109 0.90 7.21 -1.14
N ALA A 110 -0.01 8.05 -0.64
CA ALA A 110 -1.10 8.62 -1.44
C ALA A 110 -0.59 9.48 -2.62
N ALA A 111 0.44 10.29 -2.40
CA ALA A 111 1.05 11.09 -3.45
C ALA A 111 1.67 10.23 -4.55
N ILE A 112 2.39 9.16 -4.16
CA ILE A 112 2.95 8.18 -5.10
C ILE A 112 1.84 7.50 -5.89
N ALA A 113 0.80 7.01 -5.21
CA ALA A 113 -0.35 6.36 -5.86
C ALA A 113 -1.03 7.28 -6.89
N SER A 114 -1.24 8.55 -6.52
CA SER A 114 -1.83 9.57 -7.40
C SER A 114 -1.00 9.81 -8.67
N LEU A 115 0.33 9.93 -8.53
CA LEU A 115 1.22 10.19 -9.66
C LEU A 115 1.40 8.97 -10.58
N GLN A 116 1.33 7.77 -10.03
CA GLN A 116 1.59 6.52 -10.76
C GLN A 116 0.30 5.84 -11.25
N ASP A 117 -0.87 6.45 -11.00
CA ASP A 117 -2.20 5.90 -11.32
C ASP A 117 -2.41 4.50 -10.72
N LEU A 118 -2.07 4.35 -9.42
CA LEU A 118 -2.15 3.10 -8.67
C LEU A 118 -3.33 3.12 -7.68
N ILE A 119 -3.84 1.93 -7.36
CA ILE A 119 -4.79 1.70 -6.28
C ILE A 119 -4.01 1.34 -5.02
N VAL A 120 -4.21 2.06 -3.93
CA VAL A 120 -3.62 1.71 -2.64
C VAL A 120 -4.34 0.49 -2.08
N VAL A 121 -3.60 -0.51 -1.63
CA VAL A 121 -4.13 -1.70 -0.98
C VAL A 121 -3.76 -1.66 0.50
N THR A 122 -4.75 -1.46 1.36
CA THR A 122 -4.55 -1.27 2.80
C THR A 122 -5.84 -1.55 3.56
N ARG A 123 -5.74 -1.84 4.85
CA ARG A 123 -6.90 -1.82 5.77
C ARG A 123 -7.11 -0.46 6.43
N ASP A 124 -6.10 0.40 6.44
CA ASP A 124 -6.13 1.74 7.06
C ASP A 124 -6.55 2.77 6.00
N ILE A 125 -7.85 2.75 5.65
CA ILE A 125 -8.39 3.43 4.47
C ILE A 125 -8.59 4.94 4.61
N ASP A 126 -8.78 5.45 5.82
CA ASP A 126 -9.32 6.80 6.05
C ASP A 126 -8.48 7.91 5.43
N GLU A 127 -7.16 7.90 5.66
CA GLU A 127 -6.25 8.91 5.11
C GLU A 127 -6.21 8.90 3.58
N PHE A 128 -6.31 7.72 2.97
CA PHE A 128 -6.28 7.58 1.51
C PHE A 128 -7.60 8.02 0.87
N VAL A 129 -8.73 7.74 1.51
CA VAL A 129 -10.04 8.25 1.08
C VAL A 129 -10.08 9.77 1.15
N GLU A 130 -9.58 10.36 2.24
CA GLU A 130 -9.44 11.82 2.38
C GLU A 130 -8.46 12.43 1.37
N ALA A 131 -7.39 11.72 1.02
CA ALA A 131 -6.46 12.11 -0.04
C ALA A 131 -7.05 11.95 -1.45
N ARG A 132 -8.26 11.37 -1.58
CA ARG A 132 -8.98 11.13 -2.84
C ARG A 132 -8.23 10.24 -3.82
N VAL A 133 -7.45 9.30 -3.31
CA VAL A 133 -6.84 8.24 -4.11
C VAL A 133 -7.71 6.98 -4.05
N PRO A 134 -7.72 6.15 -5.12
CA PRO A 134 -8.44 4.89 -5.07
C PRO A 134 -7.82 3.94 -4.03
N VAL A 135 -8.67 3.31 -3.21
CA VAL A 135 -8.24 2.40 -2.13
C VAL A 135 -9.01 1.10 -2.20
N PHE A 136 -8.33 -0.01 -2.00
CA PHE A 136 -8.92 -1.33 -1.82
C PHE A 136 -8.51 -1.93 -0.47
N ASP A 137 -9.49 -2.31 0.33
CA ASP A 137 -9.29 -3.07 1.56
C ASP A 137 -9.54 -4.57 1.30
N PRO A 138 -8.48 -5.41 1.24
CA PRO A 138 -8.64 -6.83 0.97
C PRO A 138 -9.24 -7.63 2.13
N TRP A 139 -9.23 -7.13 3.39
CA TRP A 139 -9.88 -7.80 4.53
C TRP A 139 -11.40 -7.74 4.44
N THR A 140 -11.95 -6.62 3.98
CA THR A 140 -13.39 -6.38 3.85
C THR A 140 -13.90 -6.49 2.42
N ARG A 141 -12.99 -6.54 1.45
CA ARG A 141 -13.26 -6.52 -0.01
C ARG A 141 -13.95 -5.25 -0.47
N LYS A 142 -13.73 -4.15 0.22
CA LYS A 142 -14.30 -2.85 -0.11
C LYS A 142 -13.34 -2.02 -0.96
N PHE A 143 -13.87 -1.45 -2.02
CA PHE A 143 -13.17 -0.52 -2.89
C PHE A 143 -13.75 0.88 -2.74
N TYR A 144 -12.89 1.88 -2.62
CA TYR A 144 -13.25 3.28 -2.41
C TYR A 144 -12.70 4.13 -3.54
N ARG A 145 -13.56 4.90 -4.19
CA ARG A 145 -13.19 5.81 -5.25
C ARG A 145 -14.18 6.97 -5.34
N HIS A 146 -13.68 8.21 -5.41
CA HIS A 146 -14.50 9.42 -5.54
C HIS A 146 -15.63 9.56 -4.50
N GLY A 147 -15.37 9.12 -3.27
CA GLY A 147 -16.36 9.15 -2.19
C GLY A 147 -17.39 8.02 -2.20
N ASN A 148 -17.30 7.10 -3.16
CA ASN A 148 -18.14 5.92 -3.23
C ASN A 148 -17.45 4.68 -2.66
N GLU A 149 -18.22 3.84 -1.96
CA GLU A 149 -17.80 2.52 -1.50
C GLU A 149 -18.47 1.44 -2.34
N THR A 150 -17.72 0.45 -2.78
CA THR A 150 -18.22 -0.69 -3.54
C THR A 150 -17.73 -2.00 -2.94
N LEU A 151 -18.62 -2.93 -2.60
CA LEU A 151 -18.25 -4.28 -2.17
C LEU A 151 -17.87 -5.13 -3.41
N MET A 152 -16.62 -5.56 -3.46
CA MET A 152 -16.08 -6.34 -4.57
C MET A 152 -16.32 -7.84 -4.39
N ARG A 153 -16.63 -8.53 -5.48
CA ARG A 153 -16.71 -10.00 -5.52
C ARG A 153 -15.39 -10.59 -6.06
N PRO A 154 -14.84 -11.62 -5.42
CA PRO A 154 -13.67 -12.30 -5.96
C PRO A 154 -13.96 -12.97 -7.33
N PRO A 155 -12.98 -13.02 -8.25
CA PRO A 155 -11.66 -12.41 -8.16
C PRO A 155 -11.70 -10.88 -8.36
N VAL A 156 -11.00 -10.14 -7.51
CA VAL A 156 -10.86 -8.69 -7.64
C VAL A 156 -9.68 -8.41 -8.58
N THR A 157 -9.95 -7.82 -9.72
CA THR A 157 -8.95 -7.54 -10.77
C THR A 157 -9.01 -6.06 -11.18
N LEU A 158 -7.92 -5.57 -11.79
CA LEU A 158 -7.89 -4.22 -12.35
C LEU A 158 -8.98 -4.01 -13.41
N GLU A 159 -9.26 -5.06 -14.21
CA GLU A 159 -10.33 -5.03 -15.20
C GLU A 159 -11.71 -4.88 -14.55
N ALA A 160 -11.97 -5.61 -13.46
CA ALA A 160 -13.24 -5.50 -12.75
C ALA A 160 -13.46 -4.09 -12.18
N ILE A 161 -12.39 -3.48 -11.64
CA ILE A 161 -12.44 -2.10 -11.10
C ILE A 161 -12.58 -1.06 -12.20
N SER A 162 -11.97 -1.26 -13.37
CA SER A 162 -12.07 -0.32 -14.49
C SER A 162 -13.48 -0.16 -15.05
N LYS A 163 -14.38 -1.10 -14.74
CA LYS A 163 -15.79 -1.10 -15.15
C LYS A 163 -16.72 -0.39 -14.14
N LEU A 164 -16.19 0.06 -12.99
CA LEU A 164 -16.89 0.86 -11.98
C LEU A 164 -16.76 2.36 -12.26
#